data_50a11f788d6e7a4b7be906f14b93d029
#
_entry.id   50a11f788d6e7a4b7be906f14b93d029
#
_cell.length_a   1.000
_cell.length_b   1.000
_cell.length_c   1.000
_cell.angle_alpha   90.00
_cell.angle_beta   90.00
_cell.angle_gamma   90.00
#
_symmetry.space_group_name_H-M   'P 1'
#
loop_
_entity.id
_entity.type
_entity.pdbx_description
1 polymer ?
#
loop_
_entity_poly.entity_id
_entity_poly.type
_entity_poly.pdbx_seq_one_letter_code
_entity_poly.pdbx_strand_id
1 'polypeptide(L)'
;MAVKIGHAGSDENGNIAGGKAGDQTGNEVYIRDWWAMGWTHVLRPKRTELAEQLAVNMEKACRNDRIGYSQGKRLTLYYAAKAVGFNLELITVPCDCDCSSLEAVTGIAAGLKLNPDLYTGNMVAAFEQTGEFEVLTAKDLLTSSAYLKRGDILVKQYYHTCTVLTNGAKITNKEPEPKPEPPVMYAESFDKKVAGSYEVKTALNLRCGAGTGYKILTVLPKGAIVKNYGYYTMLNGVKWLYVQYGNYTGFCSSQYLTKKG
;
A
#
# COMPACT_ATOMS: atom_id res chain seq x y z
N MET A 1 17.89 -17.90 3.82
CA MET A 1 17.25 -17.98 2.50
C MET A 1 17.71 -16.80 1.66
N ALA A 2 17.81 -16.97 0.33
CA ALA A 2 18.15 -15.87 -0.56
C ALA A 2 17.01 -14.85 -0.60
N VAL A 3 17.34 -13.56 -0.71
CA VAL A 3 16.34 -12.49 -0.87
C VAL A 3 15.69 -12.63 -2.26
N LYS A 4 14.36 -12.63 -2.30
CA LYS A 4 13.60 -12.64 -3.54
C LYS A 4 13.31 -11.23 -4.01
N ILE A 5 13.33 -11.04 -5.32
CA ILE A 5 12.93 -9.80 -5.99
C ILE A 5 11.95 -10.10 -7.11
N GLY A 6 11.11 -9.11 -7.43
CA GLY A 6 10.26 -9.12 -8.62
C GLY A 6 10.74 -8.06 -9.61
N HIS A 7 10.74 -8.38 -10.90
CA HIS A 7 11.17 -7.47 -11.95
C HIS A 7 10.64 -7.86 -13.33
N ALA A 8 10.75 -6.94 -14.29
CA ALA A 8 10.58 -7.21 -15.70
C ALA A 8 11.96 -7.24 -16.36
N GLY A 9 12.31 -8.32 -17.05
CA GLY A 9 13.65 -8.59 -17.57
C GLY A 9 13.82 -8.33 -19.07
N SER A 10 13.25 -9.18 -19.89
CA SER A 10 13.30 -9.16 -21.36
C SER A 10 12.08 -9.91 -21.92
N ASP A 11 11.82 -9.79 -23.21
CA ASP A 11 10.78 -10.57 -23.90
C ASP A 11 11.14 -12.06 -24.02
N GLU A 12 10.23 -12.85 -24.63
CA GLU A 12 10.38 -14.30 -24.84
C GLU A 12 11.60 -14.69 -25.67
N ASN A 13 12.20 -13.74 -26.40
CA ASN A 13 13.39 -13.96 -27.24
C ASN A 13 14.66 -13.40 -26.58
N GLY A 14 14.58 -12.87 -25.34
CA GLY A 14 15.70 -12.23 -24.66
C GLY A 14 16.00 -10.80 -25.14
N ASN A 15 15.10 -10.18 -25.90
CA ASN A 15 15.24 -8.82 -26.40
C ASN A 15 14.55 -7.79 -25.48
N ILE A 16 14.90 -6.52 -25.65
CA ILE A 16 14.28 -5.40 -24.91
C ILE A 16 13.20 -4.67 -25.72
N ALA A 17 13.19 -4.83 -27.03
CA ALA A 17 12.20 -4.17 -27.90
C ALA A 17 10.77 -4.67 -27.65
N GLY A 18 10.63 -5.89 -27.21
CA GLY A 18 9.38 -6.59 -26.95
C GLY A 18 8.97 -7.50 -28.11
N GLY A 19 8.40 -8.63 -27.72
CA GLY A 19 7.88 -9.65 -28.62
C GLY A 19 6.36 -9.63 -28.68
N LYS A 20 5.76 -10.79 -28.40
CA LYS A 20 4.31 -10.95 -28.30
C LYS A 20 3.82 -10.43 -26.96
N ALA A 21 2.68 -9.73 -26.97
CA ALA A 21 2.12 -9.12 -25.75
C ALA A 21 1.76 -10.18 -24.69
N GLY A 22 2.05 -9.87 -23.43
CA GLY A 22 1.95 -10.77 -22.28
C GLY A 22 3.17 -11.69 -22.13
N ASP A 23 3.39 -12.25 -20.95
CA ASP A 23 4.51 -13.14 -20.66
C ASP A 23 4.28 -14.51 -21.35
N GLN A 24 5.13 -14.86 -22.29
CA GLN A 24 5.02 -16.09 -23.09
C GLN A 24 5.78 -17.25 -22.47
N THR A 25 6.70 -16.98 -21.53
CA THR A 25 7.66 -17.97 -21.01
C THR A 25 7.59 -18.11 -19.49
N GLY A 26 6.86 -17.23 -18.79
CA GLY A 26 6.88 -17.12 -17.34
C GLY A 26 8.18 -16.50 -16.80
N ASN A 27 8.98 -15.86 -17.67
CA ASN A 27 10.28 -15.28 -17.33
C ASN A 27 10.48 -13.86 -17.86
N GLU A 28 9.41 -13.19 -18.27
CA GLU A 28 9.45 -11.82 -18.73
C GLU A 28 9.23 -10.86 -17.55
N VAL A 29 8.19 -11.13 -16.74
CA VAL A 29 7.86 -10.46 -15.48
C VAL A 29 7.78 -11.52 -14.39
N TYR A 30 8.83 -11.68 -13.60
CA TYR A 30 8.94 -12.83 -12.72
C TYR A 30 9.68 -12.56 -11.41
N ILE A 31 9.58 -13.53 -10.50
CA ILE A 31 10.27 -13.54 -9.20
C ILE A 31 11.56 -14.35 -9.33
N ARG A 32 12.67 -13.80 -8.85
CA ARG A 32 13.94 -14.49 -8.80
C ARG A 32 14.73 -14.17 -7.52
N ASP A 33 15.87 -14.81 -7.35
CA ASP A 33 16.83 -14.44 -6.33
C ASP A 33 17.52 -13.12 -6.66
N TRP A 34 17.76 -12.31 -5.61
CA TRP A 34 18.56 -11.10 -5.72
C TRP A 34 19.96 -11.42 -6.29
N TRP A 35 20.50 -10.49 -7.07
CA TRP A 35 21.86 -10.57 -7.59
C TRP A 35 22.56 -9.21 -7.51
N ALA A 36 23.90 -9.22 -7.45
CA ALA A 36 24.72 -8.00 -7.47
C ALA A 36 24.81 -7.46 -8.89
N MET A 37 23.97 -6.45 -9.20
CA MET A 37 23.94 -5.82 -10.53
C MET A 37 24.76 -4.52 -10.61
N GLY A 38 25.31 -4.06 -9.49
CA GLY A 38 25.88 -2.71 -9.38
C GLY A 38 24.78 -1.68 -9.17
N TRP A 39 23.88 -1.95 -8.25
CA TRP A 39 22.82 -1.04 -7.82
C TRP A 39 23.40 0.30 -7.39
N THR A 40 22.69 1.39 -7.67
CA THR A 40 23.11 2.77 -7.33
C THR A 40 22.30 3.39 -6.22
N HIS A 41 21.02 2.97 -6.07
CA HIS A 41 20.12 3.48 -5.05
C HIS A 41 19.19 2.38 -4.54
N VAL A 42 18.77 2.53 -3.28
CA VAL A 42 17.63 1.83 -2.69
C VAL A 42 16.60 2.88 -2.31
N LEU A 43 15.40 2.77 -2.86
CA LEU A 43 14.26 3.60 -2.48
C LEU A 43 13.48 2.82 -1.41
N ARG A 44 13.57 3.24 -0.17
CA ARG A 44 12.93 2.57 0.97
C ARG A 44 11.66 3.28 1.37
N PRO A 45 10.50 2.62 1.33
CA PRO A 45 9.26 3.20 1.84
C PRO A 45 9.39 3.56 3.32
N LYS A 46 8.93 4.76 3.71
CA LYS A 46 8.93 5.21 5.11
C LYS A 46 7.86 4.53 5.96
N ARG A 47 6.80 4.01 5.31
CA ARG A 47 5.68 3.34 5.98
C ARG A 47 5.66 1.85 5.62
N THR A 48 5.48 1.00 6.63
CA THR A 48 5.42 -0.47 6.46
C THR A 48 4.27 -0.89 5.56
N GLU A 49 3.11 -0.23 5.68
CA GLU A 49 1.93 -0.51 4.87
C GLU A 49 2.19 -0.25 3.38
N LEU A 50 2.91 0.83 3.05
CA LEU A 50 3.29 1.12 1.67
C LEU A 50 4.30 0.09 1.15
N ALA A 51 5.30 -0.28 1.97
CA ALA A 51 6.28 -1.30 1.61
C ALA A 51 5.60 -2.64 1.28
N GLU A 52 4.64 -3.07 2.11
CA GLU A 52 3.88 -4.29 1.88
C GLU A 52 3.02 -4.21 0.61
N GLN A 53 2.33 -3.08 0.37
CA GLN A 53 1.52 -2.90 -0.83
C GLN A 53 2.35 -2.94 -2.12
N LEU A 54 3.54 -2.32 -2.14
CA LEU A 54 4.46 -2.38 -3.27
C LEU A 54 4.90 -3.82 -3.55
N ALA A 55 5.32 -4.55 -2.52
CA ALA A 55 5.74 -5.93 -2.66
C ALA A 55 4.58 -6.83 -3.14
N VAL A 56 3.39 -6.70 -2.56
CA VAL A 56 2.20 -7.47 -2.97
C VAL A 56 1.79 -7.14 -4.40
N ASN A 57 1.81 -5.87 -4.82
CA ASN A 57 1.49 -5.50 -6.20
C ASN A 57 2.50 -6.06 -7.19
N MET A 58 3.79 -6.03 -6.84
CA MET A 58 4.84 -6.65 -7.65
C MET A 58 4.65 -8.17 -7.75
N GLU A 59 4.34 -8.84 -6.63
CA GLU A 59 4.05 -10.29 -6.64
C GLU A 59 2.85 -10.63 -7.54
N LYS A 60 1.78 -9.82 -7.50
CA LYS A 60 0.62 -9.99 -8.38
C LYS A 60 0.98 -9.83 -9.85
N ALA A 61 1.80 -8.83 -10.17
CA ALA A 61 2.29 -8.64 -11.54
C ALA A 61 3.11 -9.84 -12.02
N CYS A 62 4.06 -10.31 -11.20
CA CYS A 62 4.93 -11.44 -11.52
C CYS A 62 4.21 -12.80 -11.62
N ARG A 63 2.98 -12.91 -11.09
CA ARG A 63 2.15 -14.14 -11.18
C ARG A 63 1.13 -14.10 -12.30
N ASN A 64 1.04 -12.99 -13.02
CA ASN A 64 0.04 -12.80 -14.06
C ASN A 64 0.69 -12.83 -15.45
N ASP A 65 0.65 -13.98 -16.11
CA ASP A 65 1.21 -14.20 -17.46
C ASP A 65 0.59 -13.30 -18.54
N ARG A 66 -0.43 -12.49 -18.21
CA ARG A 66 -0.93 -11.45 -19.12
C ARG A 66 -0.05 -10.21 -19.14
N ILE A 67 0.93 -10.11 -18.25
CA ILE A 67 1.87 -9.00 -18.16
C ILE A 67 3.22 -9.45 -18.66
N GLY A 68 3.63 -8.98 -19.82
CA GLY A 68 4.91 -9.29 -20.45
C GLY A 68 5.85 -8.11 -20.54
N TYR A 69 6.94 -8.27 -21.29
CA TYR A 69 8.00 -7.29 -21.41
C TYR A 69 8.06 -6.63 -22.78
N SER A 70 8.04 -5.31 -22.84
CA SER A 70 8.37 -4.53 -24.03
C SER A 70 8.72 -3.08 -23.68
N GLN A 71 9.90 -2.59 -24.07
CA GLN A 71 10.20 -1.16 -24.00
C GLN A 71 9.37 -0.35 -25.00
N GLY A 72 9.07 -0.91 -26.17
CA GLY A 72 8.30 -0.24 -27.20
C GLY A 72 6.82 -0.06 -26.86
N LYS A 73 6.26 -0.94 -26.01
CA LYS A 73 4.84 -0.94 -25.60
C LYS A 73 4.64 -0.81 -24.09
N ARG A 74 5.62 -0.31 -23.39
CA ARG A 74 5.75 -0.26 -21.93
C ARG A 74 4.56 0.34 -21.16
N LEU A 75 3.72 1.16 -21.81
CA LEU A 75 2.57 1.79 -21.18
C LEU A 75 1.28 0.96 -21.28
N THR A 76 1.27 -0.15 -22.02
CA THR A 76 0.06 -0.96 -22.17
C THR A 76 -0.36 -1.59 -20.84
N LEU A 77 0.58 -1.93 -19.96
CA LEU A 77 0.30 -2.34 -18.57
C LEU A 77 -0.48 -1.27 -17.81
N TYR A 78 -0.10 0.00 -17.90
CA TYR A 78 -0.81 1.08 -17.21
C TYR A 78 -2.27 1.16 -17.62
N TYR A 79 -2.56 1.08 -18.91
CA TYR A 79 -3.94 1.14 -19.40
C TYR A 79 -4.75 -0.10 -19.00
N ALA A 80 -4.16 -1.28 -19.04
CA ALA A 80 -4.79 -2.52 -18.60
C ALA A 80 -5.08 -2.49 -17.09
N ALA A 81 -4.11 -2.03 -16.27
CA ALA A 81 -4.28 -1.88 -14.82
C ALA A 81 -5.38 -0.87 -14.46
N LYS A 82 -5.41 0.27 -15.15
CA LYS A 82 -6.43 1.31 -14.95
C LYS A 82 -7.84 0.77 -15.22
N ALA A 83 -8.02 -0.07 -16.23
CA ALA A 83 -9.31 -0.67 -16.58
C ALA A 83 -9.87 -1.59 -15.48
N VAL A 84 -9.00 -2.16 -14.63
CA VAL A 84 -9.37 -3.05 -13.51
C VAL A 84 -9.14 -2.41 -12.14
N GLY A 85 -9.12 -1.06 -12.06
CA GLY A 85 -8.93 -0.34 -10.80
C GLY A 85 -7.58 -0.58 -10.14
N PHE A 86 -6.54 -0.82 -10.92
CA PHE A 86 -5.18 -1.13 -10.48
C PHE A 86 -5.03 -2.42 -9.66
N ASN A 87 -5.98 -3.35 -9.74
CA ASN A 87 -5.78 -4.71 -9.23
C ASN A 87 -5.10 -5.57 -10.32
N LEU A 88 -3.78 -5.68 -10.25
CA LEU A 88 -2.96 -6.32 -11.28
C LEU A 88 -3.29 -7.82 -11.49
N GLU A 89 -3.87 -8.47 -10.49
CA GLU A 89 -4.33 -9.85 -10.55
C GLU A 89 -5.54 -10.03 -11.50
N LEU A 90 -6.35 -8.97 -11.68
CA LEU A 90 -7.55 -8.99 -12.51
C LEU A 90 -7.31 -8.64 -13.98
N ILE A 91 -6.08 -8.40 -14.40
CA ILE A 91 -5.73 -8.14 -15.78
C ILE A 91 -5.89 -9.44 -16.59
N THR A 92 -6.78 -9.43 -17.57
CA THR A 92 -7.06 -10.60 -18.44
C THR A 92 -6.62 -10.39 -19.88
N VAL A 93 -6.31 -9.15 -20.27
CA VAL A 93 -5.82 -8.82 -21.60
C VAL A 93 -4.30 -8.79 -21.63
N PRO A 94 -3.64 -9.38 -22.66
CA PRO A 94 -2.20 -9.28 -22.78
C PRO A 94 -1.72 -7.82 -22.87
N CYS A 95 -0.72 -7.48 -22.07
CA CYS A 95 -0.13 -6.16 -22.00
C CYS A 95 1.34 -6.24 -21.60
N ASP A 96 2.09 -5.18 -21.80
CA ASP A 96 3.52 -5.16 -21.60
C ASP A 96 3.96 -3.97 -20.75
N CYS A 97 5.09 -4.16 -20.08
CA CYS A 97 5.84 -3.14 -19.36
C CYS A 97 7.33 -3.27 -19.63
N ASP A 98 8.11 -2.31 -19.20
CA ASP A 98 9.54 -2.48 -18.92
C ASP A 98 9.77 -2.44 -17.41
N CYS A 99 11.02 -2.56 -16.96
CA CYS A 99 11.34 -2.59 -15.54
C CYS A 99 10.84 -1.34 -14.80
N SER A 100 10.96 -0.16 -15.37
CA SER A 100 10.62 1.11 -14.73
C SER A 100 9.12 1.44 -14.82
N SER A 101 8.45 1.14 -15.90
CA SER A 101 7.00 1.30 -16.00
C SER A 101 6.24 0.30 -15.12
N LEU A 102 6.79 -0.91 -14.90
CA LEU A 102 6.29 -1.87 -13.92
C LEU A 102 6.33 -1.27 -12.50
N GLU A 103 7.48 -0.69 -12.08
CA GLU A 103 7.59 -0.02 -10.78
C GLU A 103 6.65 1.18 -10.66
N ALA A 104 6.47 1.96 -11.72
CA ALA A 104 5.52 3.06 -11.73
C ALA A 104 4.08 2.57 -11.51
N VAL A 105 3.67 1.50 -12.21
CA VAL A 105 2.30 0.95 -12.11
C VAL A 105 2.07 0.29 -10.75
N THR A 106 3.03 -0.46 -10.20
CA THR A 106 2.90 -1.04 -8.84
C THR A 106 2.83 0.04 -7.78
N GLY A 107 3.58 1.15 -7.96
CA GLY A 107 3.50 2.33 -7.10
C GLY A 107 2.15 3.05 -7.20
N ILE A 108 1.60 3.25 -8.40
CA ILE A 108 0.26 3.83 -8.61
C ILE A 108 -0.81 2.94 -7.97
N ALA A 109 -0.70 1.62 -8.12
CA ALA A 109 -1.58 0.65 -7.47
C ALA A 109 -1.50 0.69 -5.93
N ALA A 110 -0.37 1.14 -5.38
CA ALA A 110 -0.19 1.40 -3.94
C ALA A 110 -0.66 2.81 -3.51
N GLY A 111 -1.25 3.59 -4.42
CA GLY A 111 -1.81 4.93 -4.15
C GLY A 111 -0.83 6.09 -4.36
N LEU A 112 0.34 5.85 -4.91
CA LEU A 112 1.31 6.92 -5.20
C LEU A 112 0.89 7.72 -6.45
N LYS A 113 1.19 9.00 -6.44
CA LYS A 113 1.01 9.89 -7.60
C LYS A 113 2.28 9.89 -8.44
N LEU A 114 2.39 8.96 -9.37
CA LEU A 114 3.52 8.81 -10.27
C LEU A 114 3.10 8.95 -11.73
N ASN A 115 4.05 9.39 -12.57
CA ASN A 115 3.89 9.30 -14.01
C ASN A 115 4.10 7.82 -14.43
N PRO A 116 3.18 7.17 -15.15
CA PRO A 116 3.38 5.79 -15.60
C PRO A 116 4.54 5.63 -16.58
N ASP A 117 4.99 6.72 -17.22
CA ASP A 117 6.10 6.74 -18.16
C ASP A 117 7.46 7.07 -17.51
N LEU A 118 7.67 6.62 -16.28
CA LEU A 118 8.98 6.72 -15.63
C LEU A 118 10.01 5.84 -16.34
N TYR A 119 11.25 6.27 -16.32
CA TYR A 119 12.39 5.44 -16.72
C TYR A 119 13.47 5.47 -15.62
N THR A 120 14.40 4.54 -15.64
CA THR A 120 15.38 4.36 -14.55
C THR A 120 16.26 5.58 -14.29
N GLY A 121 16.36 6.53 -15.24
CA GLY A 121 17.12 7.78 -15.06
C GLY A 121 16.38 8.84 -14.23
N ASN A 122 15.05 8.87 -14.25
CA ASN A 122 14.25 9.88 -13.52
C ASN A 122 13.48 9.31 -12.32
N MET A 123 13.40 7.98 -12.15
CA MET A 123 12.55 7.38 -11.14
C MET A 123 13.00 7.69 -9.71
N VAL A 124 14.30 7.81 -9.44
CA VAL A 124 14.79 8.16 -8.08
C VAL A 124 14.16 9.47 -7.62
N ALA A 125 14.28 10.53 -8.43
CA ALA A 125 13.70 11.83 -8.14
C ALA A 125 12.18 11.80 -8.06
N ALA A 126 11.50 11.03 -8.94
CA ALA A 126 10.05 10.91 -8.95
C ALA A 126 9.51 10.23 -7.69
N PHE A 127 10.14 9.17 -7.22
CA PHE A 127 9.76 8.51 -5.98
C PHE A 127 10.09 9.37 -4.74
N GLU A 128 11.24 10.04 -4.72
CA GLU A 128 11.60 10.98 -3.65
C GLU A 128 10.60 12.13 -3.52
N GLN A 129 10.16 12.70 -4.64
CA GLN A 129 9.17 13.78 -4.68
C GLN A 129 7.80 13.39 -4.11
N THR A 130 7.47 12.10 -4.03
CA THR A 130 6.25 11.67 -3.33
C THR A 130 6.30 11.94 -1.83
N GLY A 131 7.48 12.16 -1.25
CA GLY A 131 7.69 12.32 0.19
C GLY A 131 7.63 11.01 0.99
N GLU A 132 7.28 9.89 0.35
CA GLU A 132 7.04 8.59 0.97
C GLU A 132 8.28 7.68 1.06
N PHE A 133 9.41 8.09 0.48
CA PHE A 133 10.62 7.26 0.41
C PHE A 133 11.84 7.93 1.04
N GLU A 134 12.72 7.09 1.56
CA GLU A 134 14.11 7.42 1.83
C GLU A 134 14.96 6.94 0.65
N VAL A 135 15.86 7.81 0.16
CA VAL A 135 16.84 7.46 -0.88
C VAL A 135 18.15 7.07 -0.21
N LEU A 136 18.50 5.79 -0.32
CA LEU A 136 19.66 5.21 0.36
C LEU A 136 20.73 4.80 -0.65
N THR A 137 22.00 5.14 -0.32
CA THR A 137 23.18 4.86 -1.17
C THR A 137 24.30 4.16 -0.40
N ALA A 138 24.03 3.68 0.81
CA ALA A 138 25.03 2.99 1.63
C ALA A 138 25.53 1.71 0.93
N LYS A 139 26.85 1.52 0.91
CA LYS A 139 27.51 0.43 0.18
C LYS A 139 26.95 -0.95 0.52
N ASP A 140 26.69 -1.23 1.77
CA ASP A 140 26.15 -2.53 2.23
C ASP A 140 24.77 -2.84 1.66
N LEU A 141 23.93 -1.81 1.40
CA LEU A 141 22.63 -1.98 0.76
C LEU A 141 22.73 -2.21 -0.76
N LEU A 142 23.79 -1.71 -1.37
CA LEU A 142 24.00 -1.79 -2.82
C LEU A 142 24.77 -3.04 -3.25
N THR A 143 25.57 -3.60 -2.36
CA THR A 143 26.45 -4.75 -2.67
C THR A 143 26.05 -6.06 -2.00
N SER A 144 25.07 -6.01 -1.09
CA SER A 144 24.59 -7.17 -0.33
C SER A 144 23.08 -7.10 -0.13
N SER A 145 22.40 -8.22 -0.22
CA SER A 145 20.98 -8.31 0.10
C SER A 145 20.69 -8.39 1.60
N ALA A 146 21.71 -8.50 2.45
CA ALA A 146 21.54 -8.80 3.88
C ALA A 146 20.71 -7.75 4.65
N TYR A 147 20.73 -6.50 4.21
CA TYR A 147 20.03 -5.36 4.85
C TYR A 147 18.84 -4.83 4.04
N LEU A 148 18.48 -5.48 2.94
CA LEU A 148 17.32 -5.11 2.15
C LEU A 148 16.04 -5.51 2.87
N LYS A 149 15.02 -4.66 2.76
CA LYS A 149 13.69 -4.89 3.35
C LYS A 149 12.66 -5.17 2.25
N ARG A 150 11.66 -5.98 2.58
CA ARG A 150 10.48 -6.17 1.72
C ARG A 150 9.86 -4.81 1.38
N GLY A 151 9.62 -4.57 0.10
CA GLY A 151 9.14 -3.30 -0.45
C GLY A 151 10.22 -2.28 -0.81
N ASP A 152 11.52 -2.54 -0.52
CA ASP A 152 12.60 -1.72 -1.06
C ASP A 152 12.59 -1.80 -2.60
N ILE A 153 12.76 -0.68 -3.29
CA ILE A 153 12.95 -0.64 -4.74
C ILE A 153 14.44 -0.39 -5.02
N LEU A 154 15.07 -1.32 -5.71
CA LEU A 154 16.47 -1.20 -6.13
C LEU A 154 16.53 -0.52 -7.48
N VAL A 155 17.43 0.45 -7.64
CA VAL A 155 17.64 1.17 -8.89
C VAL A 155 19.11 1.12 -9.28
N LYS A 156 19.38 0.69 -10.49
CA LYS A 156 20.62 0.97 -11.23
C LYS A 156 20.26 2.01 -12.28
N GLN A 157 20.56 3.28 -11.99
CA GLN A 157 20.18 4.38 -12.87
C GLN A 157 20.59 4.14 -14.32
N TYR A 158 19.69 4.50 -15.23
CA TYR A 158 19.82 4.32 -16.69
C TYR A 158 19.95 2.86 -17.15
N TYR A 159 19.66 1.89 -16.26
CA TYR A 159 19.82 0.48 -16.61
C TYR A 159 18.67 -0.43 -16.17
N HIS A 160 18.42 -0.56 -14.87
CA HIS A 160 17.44 -1.53 -14.35
C HIS A 160 16.85 -1.15 -13.00
N THR A 161 15.71 -1.77 -12.67
CA THR A 161 15.07 -1.64 -11.36
C THR A 161 14.29 -2.91 -10.99
N CYS A 162 14.11 -3.15 -9.70
CA CYS A 162 13.32 -4.27 -9.17
C CYS A 162 12.81 -3.97 -7.76
N THR A 163 11.73 -4.64 -7.34
CA THR A 163 11.20 -4.57 -5.97
C THR A 163 11.64 -5.79 -5.15
N VAL A 164 12.10 -5.55 -3.93
CA VAL A 164 12.48 -6.58 -2.96
C VAL A 164 11.20 -7.20 -2.34
N LEU A 165 11.10 -8.53 -2.38
CA LEU A 165 9.92 -9.28 -1.94
C LEU A 165 10.10 -10.00 -0.60
N THR A 166 11.35 -10.20 -0.16
CA THR A 166 11.64 -10.83 1.14
C THR A 166 12.73 -10.08 1.86
N ASN A 167 12.69 -10.10 3.19
CA ASN A 167 13.71 -9.45 4.00
C ASN A 167 15.08 -10.12 3.91
N GLY A 168 16.13 -9.32 3.96
CA GLY A 168 17.51 -9.77 4.08
C GLY A 168 17.81 -10.37 5.45
N ALA A 169 18.82 -11.23 5.53
CA ALA A 169 19.13 -12.04 6.72
C ALA A 169 19.50 -11.21 7.98
N LYS A 170 19.94 -9.96 7.81
CA LYS A 170 20.26 -9.05 8.92
C LYS A 170 19.09 -8.10 9.27
N ILE A 171 18.00 -8.16 8.53
CA ILE A 171 16.75 -7.61 8.97
C ILE A 171 16.19 -8.62 9.96
N THR A 172 16.43 -8.36 11.24
CA THR A 172 15.64 -9.02 12.25
C THR A 172 14.18 -8.68 11.94
N ASN A 173 13.39 -9.68 11.61
CA ASN A 173 11.96 -9.63 11.76
C ASN A 173 11.68 -9.51 13.28
N LYS A 174 12.04 -8.37 13.91
CA LYS A 174 11.09 -7.79 14.80
C LYS A 174 9.95 -7.43 13.86
N GLU A 175 9.04 -8.36 13.67
CA GLU A 175 7.66 -8.03 13.42
C GLU A 175 7.42 -6.75 14.21
N PRO A 176 7.06 -5.58 13.59
CA PRO A 176 6.71 -4.43 14.39
C PRO A 176 5.76 -5.04 15.39
N GLU A 177 6.15 -5.06 16.68
CA GLU A 177 5.30 -5.67 17.73
C GLU A 177 3.93 -5.18 17.37
N PRO A 178 2.94 -6.07 17.09
CA PRO A 178 1.69 -5.70 16.49
C PRO A 178 1.28 -4.47 17.26
N LYS A 179 1.31 -3.31 16.56
CA LYS A 179 1.12 -2.01 17.21
C LYS A 179 -0.14 -2.24 17.99
N PRO A 180 -0.11 -2.31 19.33
CA PRO A 180 -1.13 -3.04 20.08
C PRO A 180 -2.45 -2.58 19.50
N GLU A 181 -3.20 -3.50 18.92
CA GLU A 181 -4.47 -3.16 18.26
C GLU A 181 -5.13 -2.30 19.31
N PRO A 182 -5.47 -1.03 19.00
CA PRO A 182 -5.91 -0.11 20.02
C PRO A 182 -6.99 -0.86 20.76
N PRO A 183 -6.88 -1.08 22.08
CA PRO A 183 -7.68 -2.07 22.79
C PRO A 183 -9.10 -1.86 22.33
N VAL A 184 -9.75 -2.91 21.79
CA VAL A 184 -11.12 -2.81 21.32
C VAL A 184 -11.91 -2.45 22.56
N MET A 185 -12.13 -1.16 22.75
CA MET A 185 -12.86 -0.67 23.91
C MET A 185 -14.32 -1.02 23.68
N TYR A 186 -14.75 -2.02 24.42
CA TYR A 186 -16.17 -2.30 24.52
C TYR A 186 -16.84 -1.22 25.35
N ALA A 187 -18.07 -0.88 25.01
CA ALA A 187 -18.85 0.03 25.83
C ALA A 187 -19.09 -0.59 27.22
N GLU A 188 -18.80 0.15 28.27
CA GLU A 188 -18.85 -0.30 29.66
C GLU A 188 -20.26 -0.30 30.24
N SER A 189 -21.20 0.41 29.58
CA SER A 189 -22.55 0.65 30.08
C SER A 189 -23.59 0.48 28.98
N PHE A 190 -24.80 0.07 29.41
CA PHE A 190 -25.97 -0.06 28.56
C PHE A 190 -27.17 0.63 29.17
N ASP A 191 -27.89 1.44 28.39
CA ASP A 191 -29.19 2.02 28.74
C ASP A 191 -30.06 2.10 27.48
N LYS A 192 -31.17 1.37 27.49
CA LYS A 192 -32.14 1.36 26.38
C LYS A 192 -32.62 2.75 25.99
N LYS A 193 -32.70 3.69 26.95
CA LYS A 193 -33.11 5.07 26.70
C LYS A 193 -32.13 5.85 25.85
N VAL A 194 -30.85 5.40 25.80
CA VAL A 194 -29.81 6.01 24.97
C VAL A 194 -29.85 5.47 23.53
N ALA A 195 -30.49 4.32 23.32
CA ALA A 195 -30.62 3.78 21.97
C ALA A 195 -31.43 4.73 21.06
N GLY A 196 -31.05 4.78 19.78
CA GLY A 196 -31.71 5.61 18.76
C GLY A 196 -30.78 6.12 17.70
N SER A 197 -31.33 6.92 16.80
CA SER A 197 -30.57 7.64 15.79
C SER A 197 -30.16 9.01 16.31
N TYR A 198 -28.97 9.44 15.95
CA TYR A 198 -28.43 10.75 16.35
C TYR A 198 -27.88 11.49 15.15
N GLU A 199 -28.13 12.79 15.09
CA GLU A 199 -27.57 13.68 14.09
C GLU A 199 -26.33 14.37 14.63
N VAL A 200 -25.30 14.44 13.80
CA VAL A 200 -24.01 15.08 14.11
C VAL A 200 -24.14 16.59 13.93
N LYS A 201 -23.92 17.37 15.00
CA LYS A 201 -24.05 18.84 15.03
C LYS A 201 -22.95 19.57 14.25
N THR A 202 -21.72 19.02 14.28
CA THR A 202 -20.53 19.55 13.61
C THR A 202 -19.61 18.39 13.27
N ALA A 203 -18.63 18.60 12.39
CA ALA A 203 -17.67 17.53 12.07
C ALA A 203 -17.12 16.88 13.35
N LEU A 204 -17.27 15.56 13.49
CA LEU A 204 -17.02 14.81 14.73
C LEU A 204 -16.21 13.57 14.47
N ASN A 205 -15.14 13.38 15.24
CA ASN A 205 -14.32 12.17 15.14
C ASN A 205 -15.04 10.96 15.73
N LEU A 206 -15.14 9.89 14.94
CA LEU A 206 -15.48 8.56 15.40
C LEU A 206 -14.18 7.84 15.77
N ARG A 207 -14.08 7.31 16.98
CA ARG A 207 -12.84 6.77 17.52
C ARG A 207 -13.00 5.32 17.95
N CYS A 208 -11.88 4.59 18.00
CA CYS A 208 -11.87 3.18 18.43
C CYS A 208 -12.13 2.98 19.92
N GLY A 209 -12.11 4.05 20.73
CA GLY A 209 -12.38 4.03 22.17
C GLY A 209 -12.98 5.33 22.66
N ALA A 210 -13.55 5.30 23.89
CA ALA A 210 -14.12 6.46 24.56
C ALA A 210 -13.00 7.40 25.04
N GLY A 211 -12.83 8.55 24.37
CA GLY A 211 -11.83 9.57 24.74
C GLY A 211 -11.09 10.15 23.53
N THR A 212 -10.53 11.35 23.72
CA THR A 212 -9.82 12.08 22.65
C THR A 212 -8.45 11.48 22.33
N GLY A 213 -7.87 10.68 23.22
CA GLY A 213 -6.57 9.98 23.03
C GLY A 213 -6.65 8.75 22.12
N TYR A 214 -7.86 8.27 21.79
CA TYR A 214 -8.02 7.08 20.95
C TYR A 214 -7.95 7.41 19.45
N LYS A 215 -7.47 6.42 18.67
CA LYS A 215 -7.36 6.53 17.21
C LYS A 215 -8.69 6.93 16.58
N ILE A 216 -8.63 7.86 15.62
CA ILE A 216 -9.77 8.23 14.78
C ILE A 216 -9.97 7.15 13.73
N LEU A 217 -11.17 6.57 13.66
CA LEU A 217 -11.57 5.59 12.65
C LEU A 217 -12.04 6.32 11.38
N THR A 218 -12.84 7.37 11.57
CA THR A 218 -13.33 8.24 10.49
C THR A 218 -13.82 9.57 11.08
N VAL A 219 -14.06 10.55 10.21
CA VAL A 219 -14.69 11.83 10.58
C VAL A 219 -16.12 11.82 10.10
N LEU A 220 -17.05 11.98 11.03
CA LEU A 220 -18.49 12.10 10.75
C LEU A 220 -18.76 13.55 10.27
N PRO A 221 -19.32 13.79 9.08
CA PRO A 221 -19.65 15.12 8.64
C PRO A 221 -20.85 15.68 9.43
N LYS A 222 -20.97 17.02 9.50
CA LYS A 222 -22.17 17.68 10.03
C LYS A 222 -23.42 17.19 9.31
N GLY A 223 -24.47 16.87 10.06
CA GLY A 223 -25.74 16.34 9.54
C GLY A 223 -25.75 14.83 9.32
N ALA A 224 -24.60 14.14 9.47
CA ALA A 224 -24.57 12.68 9.40
C ALA A 224 -25.49 12.05 10.48
N ILE A 225 -26.13 10.96 10.12
CA ILE A 225 -26.93 10.17 11.06
C ILE A 225 -26.12 8.94 11.49
N VAL A 226 -25.97 8.78 12.80
CA VAL A 226 -25.33 7.62 13.42
C VAL A 226 -26.36 6.86 14.26
N LYS A 227 -26.18 5.56 14.39
CA LYS A 227 -27.08 4.70 15.16
C LYS A 227 -26.40 4.19 16.42
N ASN A 228 -27.03 4.40 17.57
CA ASN A 228 -26.65 3.83 18.86
C ASN A 228 -27.66 2.78 19.29
N TYR A 229 -27.17 1.64 19.80
CA TYR A 229 -27.99 0.53 20.27
C TYR A 229 -28.15 0.46 21.79
N GLY A 230 -27.86 1.58 22.49
CA GLY A 230 -27.96 1.69 23.95
C GLY A 230 -26.61 1.62 24.66
N TYR A 231 -25.53 1.42 23.93
CA TYR A 231 -24.19 1.24 24.49
C TYR A 231 -23.42 2.57 24.60
N TYR A 232 -22.74 2.78 25.72
CA TYR A 232 -21.94 3.97 25.97
C TYR A 232 -20.87 3.71 27.06
N THR A 233 -19.93 4.62 27.18
CA THR A 233 -18.95 4.70 28.26
C THR A 233 -18.94 6.11 28.84
N MET A 234 -18.87 6.22 30.17
CA MET A 234 -18.66 7.51 30.85
C MET A 234 -17.17 7.74 31.06
N LEU A 235 -16.62 8.85 30.55
CA LEU A 235 -15.24 9.24 30.78
C LEU A 235 -15.16 10.71 31.16
N ASN A 236 -14.64 11.00 32.35
CA ASN A 236 -14.48 12.35 32.88
C ASN A 236 -15.77 13.20 32.78
N GLY A 237 -16.91 12.61 33.12
CA GLY A 237 -18.22 13.27 33.08
C GLY A 237 -18.84 13.44 31.69
N VAL A 238 -18.15 12.97 30.64
CA VAL A 238 -18.66 12.98 29.26
C VAL A 238 -19.15 11.59 28.87
N LYS A 239 -20.38 11.53 28.33
CA LYS A 239 -20.92 10.29 27.77
C LYS A 239 -20.43 10.09 26.35
N TRP A 240 -19.69 9.01 26.11
CA TRP A 240 -19.22 8.57 24.78
C TRP A 240 -20.16 7.48 24.27
N LEU A 241 -20.88 7.77 23.20
CA LEU A 241 -21.83 6.82 22.61
C LEU A 241 -21.07 5.87 21.67
N TYR A 242 -21.35 4.57 21.82
CA TYR A 242 -20.87 3.55 20.88
C TYR A 242 -21.85 3.45 19.71
N VAL A 243 -21.46 3.94 18.56
CA VAL A 243 -22.35 4.17 17.41
C VAL A 243 -21.84 3.49 16.15
N GLN A 244 -22.78 3.20 15.25
CA GLN A 244 -22.51 2.72 13.90
C GLN A 244 -22.74 3.85 12.88
N TYR A 245 -21.79 3.98 11.93
CA TYR A 245 -21.88 4.84 10.76
C TYR A 245 -21.29 4.14 9.54
N GLY A 246 -22.11 3.75 8.57
CA GLY A 246 -21.69 2.90 7.45
C GLY A 246 -21.05 1.60 7.95
N ASN A 247 -19.83 1.32 7.50
CA ASN A 247 -19.06 0.14 7.91
C ASN A 247 -18.22 0.37 9.19
N TYR A 248 -18.30 1.55 9.79
CA TYR A 248 -17.53 1.88 10.99
C TYR A 248 -18.41 1.75 12.25
N THR A 249 -17.84 1.16 13.28
CA THR A 249 -18.41 1.15 14.63
C THR A 249 -17.37 1.67 15.62
N GLY A 250 -17.76 2.58 16.50
CA GLY A 250 -16.84 3.22 17.44
C GLY A 250 -17.51 4.22 18.35
N PHE A 251 -16.70 5.02 19.02
CA PHE A 251 -17.14 5.97 20.03
C PHE A 251 -17.09 7.42 19.52
N CYS A 252 -18.10 8.18 19.85
CA CYS A 252 -18.10 9.63 19.71
C CYS A 252 -18.79 10.32 20.89
N SER A 253 -18.37 11.55 21.18
CA SER A 253 -18.92 12.32 22.31
C SER A 253 -20.38 12.69 22.06
N SER A 254 -21.26 12.40 23.02
CA SER A 254 -22.67 12.77 22.97
C SER A 254 -22.92 14.27 22.93
N GLN A 255 -21.97 15.09 23.36
CA GLN A 255 -22.07 16.56 23.35
C GLN A 255 -22.28 17.14 21.96
N TYR A 256 -21.77 16.45 20.93
CA TYR A 256 -21.85 16.84 19.52
C TYR A 256 -22.94 16.10 18.73
N LEU A 257 -23.86 15.44 19.45
CA LEU A 257 -24.95 14.67 18.88
C LEU A 257 -26.31 15.21 19.34
N THR A 258 -27.32 15.16 18.46
CA THR A 258 -28.70 15.42 18.78
C THR A 258 -29.50 14.16 18.54
N LYS A 259 -30.19 13.65 19.57
CA LYS A 259 -31.05 12.47 19.40
C LYS A 259 -32.24 12.84 18.53
N LYS A 260 -32.49 12.00 17.54
CA LYS A 260 -33.71 12.09 16.72
C LYS A 260 -34.84 11.33 17.41
N GLY A 261 -35.99 11.93 17.43
CA GLY A 261 -37.23 11.33 17.99
C GLY A 261 -37.67 10.12 17.18
#